data_a8f900f4087057ab601c3bb0afddf9ae
#
_entry.id   a8f900f4087057ab601c3bb0afddf9ae
#
_cell.length_a   1.000
_cell.length_b   1.000
_cell.length_c   1.000
_cell.angle_alpha   90.00
_cell.angle_beta   90.00
_cell.angle_gamma   90.00
#
_symmetry.space_group_name_H-M   'P 1'
#
loop_
_entity.id
_entity.type
_entity.pdbx_description
1 polymer ?
#
loop_
_entity_poly.entity_id
_entity_poly.type
_entity_poly.pdbx_seq_one_letter_code
_entity_poly.pdbx_strand_id
1 'polypeptide(L)'
;TVIEPGPSLGAELAIVRRARVLHTLREHSVTIFSNSPIDEITADSVRFQHDGVQQSVKAKQVIIAIGTEGDTRIADQLEDYRGPVHRIGDCQDISYIDGAILSARKLVEAL
;
A
#
# COMPACT_ATOMS: atom_id res chain seq x y z
N THR A 1 8.08 3.38 -15.85
CA THR A 1 7.31 2.13 -15.75
C THR A 1 6.72 2.00 -14.37
N VAL A 2 5.48 1.52 -14.28
CA VAL A 2 4.80 1.11 -13.05
C VAL A 2 4.49 -0.38 -13.16
N ILE A 3 4.79 -1.14 -12.11
CA ILE A 3 4.47 -2.57 -12.01
C ILE A 3 3.52 -2.71 -10.82
N GLU A 4 2.32 -3.22 -11.09
CA GLU A 4 1.23 -3.36 -10.12
C GLU A 4 0.88 -4.85 -10.00
N PRO A 5 1.11 -5.47 -8.83
CA PRO A 5 0.73 -6.87 -8.62
C PRO A 5 -0.78 -7.12 -8.73
N GLY A 6 -1.58 -6.14 -8.33
CA GLY A 6 -3.02 -6.21 -8.37
C GLY A 6 -3.61 -6.03 -9.78
N PRO A 7 -4.91 -6.29 -9.92
CA PRO A 7 -5.57 -6.22 -11.22
C PRO A 7 -5.70 -4.80 -11.78
N SER A 8 -5.47 -3.78 -10.95
CA SER A 8 -5.79 -2.41 -11.35
C SER A 8 -5.03 -1.37 -10.54
N LEU A 9 -4.17 -0.61 -11.19
CA LEU A 9 -3.43 0.49 -10.55
C LEU A 9 -4.38 1.50 -9.91
N GLY A 10 -4.10 1.82 -8.64
CA GLY A 10 -4.84 2.83 -7.88
C GLY A 10 -6.30 2.45 -7.61
N ALA A 11 -6.60 1.17 -7.43
CA ALA A 11 -7.96 0.68 -7.17
C ALA A 11 -8.62 1.33 -5.94
N GLU A 12 -7.83 1.71 -4.94
CA GLU A 12 -8.29 2.35 -3.69
C GLU A 12 -8.55 3.85 -3.83
N LEU A 13 -8.15 4.46 -4.94
CA LEU A 13 -8.40 5.88 -5.17
C LEU A 13 -9.86 6.13 -5.55
N ALA A 14 -10.41 7.25 -5.07
CA ALA A 14 -11.70 7.74 -5.55
C ALA A 14 -11.70 7.84 -7.08
N ILE A 15 -12.79 7.44 -7.72
CA ILE A 15 -12.90 7.24 -9.16
C ILE A 15 -12.41 8.45 -10.00
N VAL A 16 -12.75 9.66 -9.58
CA VAL A 16 -12.34 10.90 -10.28
C VAL A 16 -10.83 11.13 -10.14
N ARG A 17 -10.28 10.91 -8.95
CA ARG A 17 -8.83 11.06 -8.69
C ARG A 17 -8.04 10.01 -9.48
N ARG A 18 -8.50 8.76 -9.47
CA ARG A 18 -7.89 7.68 -10.23
C ARG A 18 -7.85 7.98 -11.72
N ALA A 19 -8.98 8.42 -12.29
CA ALA A 19 -9.05 8.78 -13.72
C ALA A 19 -8.02 9.85 -14.08
N ARG A 20 -7.88 10.89 -13.24
CA ARG A 20 -6.88 11.95 -13.45
C ARG A 20 -5.45 11.42 -13.39
N VAL A 21 -5.12 10.60 -12.38
CA VAL A 21 -3.78 10.01 -12.26
C VAL A 21 -3.44 9.15 -13.46
N LEU A 22 -4.35 8.26 -13.88
CA LEU A 22 -4.14 7.39 -15.04
C LEU A 22 -4.00 8.19 -16.35
N HIS A 23 -4.74 9.29 -16.48
CA HIS A 23 -4.60 10.21 -17.60
C HIS A 23 -3.20 10.85 -17.63
N THR A 24 -2.75 11.42 -16.51
CA THR A 24 -1.42 12.02 -16.41
C THR A 24 -0.30 11.01 -16.71
N LEU A 25 -0.41 9.79 -16.20
CA LEU A 25 0.58 8.75 -16.48
C LEU A 25 0.65 8.42 -17.99
N ARG A 26 -0.48 8.41 -18.68
CA ARG A 26 -0.52 8.20 -20.14
C ARG A 26 0.10 9.38 -20.91
N GLU A 27 -0.20 10.62 -20.52
CA GLU A 27 0.40 11.81 -21.12
C GLU A 27 1.92 11.80 -21.03
N HIS A 28 2.47 11.27 -19.94
CA HIS A 28 3.90 11.09 -19.73
C HIS A 28 4.47 9.77 -20.28
N SER A 29 3.70 9.06 -21.08
CA SER A 29 4.11 7.79 -21.72
C SER A 29 4.61 6.74 -20.70
N VAL A 30 4.02 6.71 -19.49
CA VAL A 30 4.35 5.73 -18.47
C VAL A 30 3.73 4.38 -18.83
N THR A 31 4.56 3.36 -18.98
CA THR A 31 4.10 1.98 -19.18
C THR A 31 3.60 1.43 -17.86
N ILE A 32 2.42 0.81 -17.85
CA ILE A 32 1.80 0.20 -16.67
C ILE A 32 1.59 -1.29 -16.95
N PHE A 33 2.12 -2.12 -16.07
CA PHE A 33 1.89 -3.57 -16.03
C PHE A 33 1.02 -3.89 -14.82
N SER A 34 -0.25 -4.24 -15.02
CA SER A 34 -1.16 -4.74 -13.99
C SER A 34 -1.15 -6.28 -13.96
N ASN A 35 -1.67 -6.89 -12.91
CA ASN A 35 -1.57 -8.34 -12.66
C ASN A 35 -0.13 -8.86 -12.78
N SER A 36 0.82 -8.08 -12.27
CA SER A 36 2.24 -8.33 -12.50
C SER A 36 2.99 -8.46 -11.18
N PRO A 37 2.96 -9.64 -10.54
CA PRO A 37 3.74 -9.89 -9.33
C PRO A 37 5.24 -9.73 -9.61
N ILE A 38 5.93 -9.07 -8.68
CA ILE A 38 7.37 -8.84 -8.76
C ILE A 38 8.08 -10.07 -8.20
N ASP A 39 9.01 -10.62 -8.99
CA ASP A 39 9.84 -11.75 -8.58
C ASP A 39 11.11 -11.27 -7.85
N GLU A 40 11.80 -10.27 -8.42
CA GLU A 40 13.09 -9.86 -7.92
C GLU A 40 13.44 -8.41 -8.33
N ILE A 41 14.07 -7.67 -7.43
CA ILE A 41 14.74 -6.40 -7.71
C ILE A 41 16.24 -6.62 -7.66
N THR A 42 16.92 -6.43 -8.80
CA THR A 42 18.37 -6.54 -8.89
C THR A 42 19.04 -5.17 -8.86
N ALA A 43 20.36 -5.13 -8.99
CA ALA A 43 21.11 -3.86 -9.00
C ALA A 43 20.77 -2.94 -10.18
N ASP A 44 20.25 -3.47 -11.29
CA ASP A 44 20.02 -2.73 -12.54
C ASP A 44 18.66 -3.00 -13.20
N SER A 45 17.85 -3.88 -12.61
CA SER A 45 16.58 -4.29 -13.22
C SER A 45 15.55 -4.76 -12.20
N VAL A 46 14.30 -4.81 -12.63
CA VAL A 46 13.18 -5.45 -11.91
C VAL A 46 12.65 -6.58 -12.78
N ARG A 47 12.56 -7.78 -12.22
CA ARG A 47 11.94 -8.97 -12.83
C ARG A 47 10.55 -9.18 -12.28
N PHE A 48 9.61 -9.48 -13.14
CA PHE A 48 8.21 -9.68 -12.77
C PHE A 48 7.53 -10.61 -13.77
N GLN A 49 6.38 -11.13 -13.40
CA GLN A 49 5.52 -11.93 -14.28
C GLN A 49 4.45 -11.02 -14.91
N HIS A 50 4.21 -11.16 -16.19
CA HIS A 50 3.08 -10.49 -16.86
C HIS A 50 2.48 -11.43 -17.90
N ASP A 51 1.18 -11.68 -17.81
CA ASP A 51 0.45 -12.63 -18.65
C ASP A 51 1.09 -14.02 -18.69
N GLY A 52 1.63 -14.49 -17.57
CA GLY A 52 2.28 -15.80 -17.44
C GLY A 52 3.69 -15.86 -18.06
N VAL A 53 4.22 -14.71 -18.50
CA VAL A 53 5.57 -14.63 -19.09
C VAL A 53 6.47 -13.79 -18.19
N GLN A 54 7.67 -14.29 -17.92
CA GLN A 54 8.67 -13.52 -17.17
C GLN A 54 9.17 -12.34 -18.00
N GLN A 55 9.10 -11.18 -17.40
CA GLN A 55 9.53 -9.90 -17.96
C GLN A 55 10.67 -9.30 -17.12
N SER A 56 11.42 -8.39 -17.73
CA SER A 56 12.44 -7.62 -17.02
C SER A 56 12.49 -6.19 -17.55
N VAL A 57 12.55 -5.23 -16.64
CA VAL A 57 12.71 -3.81 -16.97
C VAL A 57 13.98 -3.29 -16.32
N LYS A 58 14.86 -2.68 -17.11
CA LYS A 58 16.05 -2.00 -16.60
C LYS A 58 15.67 -0.74 -15.83
N ALA A 59 16.23 -0.56 -14.65
CA ALA A 59 15.98 0.59 -13.81
C ALA A 59 17.26 1.00 -13.06
N LYS A 60 17.55 2.30 -13.09
CA LYS A 60 18.63 2.90 -12.26
C LYS A 60 18.12 3.23 -10.85
N GLN A 61 16.84 3.39 -10.69
CA GLN A 61 16.16 3.68 -9.43
C GLN A 61 14.83 2.96 -9.39
N VAL A 62 14.53 2.37 -8.24
CA VAL A 62 13.25 1.71 -7.97
C VAL A 62 12.59 2.40 -6.78
N ILE A 63 11.32 2.75 -6.94
CA ILE A 63 10.49 3.28 -5.86
C ILE A 63 9.50 2.18 -5.48
N ILE A 64 9.54 1.76 -4.21
CA ILE A 64 8.63 0.77 -3.66
C ILE A 64 7.47 1.52 -2.99
N ALA A 65 6.25 1.26 -3.46
CA ALA A 65 5.02 1.88 -2.96
C ALA A 65 3.94 0.80 -2.77
N ILE A 66 4.20 -0.15 -1.87
CA ILE A 66 3.38 -1.35 -1.64
C ILE A 66 2.39 -1.21 -0.48
N GLY A 67 2.13 0.02 -0.05
CA GLY A 67 1.25 0.32 1.07
C GLY A 67 2.00 0.66 2.35
N THR A 68 1.28 0.66 3.44
CA THR A 68 1.77 1.04 4.77
C THR A 68 1.24 0.02 5.79
N GLU A 69 2.01 -0.20 6.84
CA GLU A 69 1.64 -1.07 7.96
C GLU A 69 1.52 -0.24 9.24
N GLY A 70 0.63 -0.66 10.14
CA GLY A 70 0.49 -0.04 11.45
C GLY A 70 1.73 -0.27 12.32
N ASP A 71 2.13 0.72 13.10
CA ASP A 71 3.25 0.62 14.02
C ASP A 71 2.76 0.36 15.45
N THR A 72 2.88 -0.88 15.91
CA THR A 72 2.45 -1.32 17.24
C THR A 72 3.54 -1.25 18.30
N ARG A 73 4.78 -0.87 17.96
CA ARG A 73 5.96 -0.95 18.85
C ARG A 73 5.76 -0.25 20.20
N ILE A 74 5.05 0.88 20.25
CA ILE A 74 4.76 1.58 21.49
C ILE A 74 3.79 0.76 22.37
N ALA A 75 2.75 0.18 21.76
CA ALA A 75 1.81 -0.66 22.47
C ALA A 75 2.46 -1.97 22.97
N ASP A 76 3.40 -2.52 22.21
CA ASP A 76 4.15 -3.73 22.59
C ASP A 76 5.07 -3.47 23.81
N GLN A 77 5.58 -2.24 23.97
CA GLN A 77 6.35 -1.83 25.16
C GLN A 77 5.50 -1.71 26.43
N LEU A 78 4.18 -1.71 26.29
CA LEU A 78 3.24 -1.62 27.41
C LEU A 78 2.72 -2.99 27.89
N GLU A 79 3.36 -4.09 27.50
CA GLU A 79 2.95 -5.45 27.92
C GLU A 79 2.91 -5.63 29.44
N ASP A 80 3.82 -4.99 30.18
CA ASP A 80 3.86 -5.01 31.67
C ASP A 80 2.92 -3.99 32.30
N TYR A 81 2.21 -3.19 31.54
CA TYR A 81 1.27 -2.21 32.08
C TYR A 81 0.04 -2.92 32.69
N ARG A 82 -0.29 -2.60 33.97
CA ARG A 82 -1.35 -3.28 34.70
C ARG A 82 -2.78 -2.89 34.30
N GLY A 83 -2.95 -1.87 33.48
CA GLY A 83 -4.25 -1.40 33.00
C GLY A 83 -4.56 -1.93 31.61
N PRO A 84 -5.80 -1.72 31.13
CA PRO A 84 -6.16 -2.06 29.76
C PRO A 84 -5.38 -1.20 28.76
N VAL A 85 -4.81 -1.83 27.73
CA VAL A 85 -4.16 -1.15 26.61
C VAL A 85 -4.97 -1.42 25.34
N HIS A 86 -5.42 -0.35 24.70
CA HIS A 86 -6.20 -0.44 23.49
C HIS A 86 -5.43 0.16 22.30
N ARG A 87 -5.39 -0.57 21.19
CA ARG A 87 -4.79 -0.15 19.93
C ARG A 87 -5.91 0.33 19.01
N ILE A 88 -5.84 1.56 18.55
CA ILE A 88 -6.84 2.16 17.66
C ILE A 88 -6.18 3.02 16.59
N GLY A 89 -6.89 3.26 15.48
CA GLY A 89 -6.40 4.09 14.38
C GLY A 89 -5.23 3.45 13.64
N ASP A 90 -4.42 4.28 13.02
CA ASP A 90 -3.38 3.86 12.08
C ASP A 90 -2.24 3.05 12.69
N CYS A 91 -2.10 3.01 14.01
CA CYS A 91 -1.14 2.11 14.65
C CYS A 91 -1.55 0.64 14.53
N GLN A 92 -2.84 0.34 14.39
CA GLN A 92 -3.37 -1.02 14.26
C GLN A 92 -3.72 -1.36 12.81
N ASP A 93 -4.48 -0.50 12.16
CA ASP A 93 -4.97 -0.68 10.79
C ASP A 93 -5.06 0.68 10.10
N ILE A 94 -4.27 0.85 9.05
CA ILE A 94 -4.19 2.11 8.34
C ILE A 94 -5.44 2.28 7.47
N SER A 95 -6.33 3.16 7.92
CA SER A 95 -7.60 3.39 7.26
C SER A 95 -7.99 4.88 7.23
N TYR A 96 -6.99 5.74 7.20
CA TYR A 96 -7.12 7.20 7.16
C TYR A 96 -7.91 7.77 8.36
N ILE A 97 -8.35 9.01 8.24
CA ILE A 97 -9.10 9.73 9.30
C ILE A 97 -10.40 8.99 9.64
N ASP A 98 -11.12 8.51 8.64
CA ASP A 98 -12.40 7.83 8.82
C ASP A 98 -12.25 6.55 9.66
N GLY A 99 -11.24 5.76 9.37
CA GLY A 99 -10.96 4.53 10.10
C GLY A 99 -10.49 4.79 11.52
N ALA A 100 -9.67 5.83 11.74
CA ALA A 100 -9.22 6.22 13.08
C ALA A 100 -10.41 6.64 13.96
N ILE A 101 -11.33 7.44 13.43
CA ILE A 101 -12.54 7.87 14.13
C ILE A 101 -13.45 6.66 14.41
N LEU A 102 -13.64 5.78 13.42
CA LEU A 102 -14.50 4.60 13.57
C LEU A 102 -13.94 3.63 14.62
N SER A 103 -12.63 3.39 14.63
CA SER A 103 -11.99 2.51 15.61
C SER A 103 -12.10 3.06 17.04
N ALA A 104 -11.91 4.38 17.21
CA ALA A 104 -12.11 5.05 18.49
C ALA A 104 -13.56 4.93 18.98
N ARG A 105 -14.53 5.15 18.11
CA ARG A 105 -15.95 5.01 18.42
C ARG A 105 -16.31 3.59 18.86
N LYS A 106 -15.87 2.56 18.10
CA LYS A 106 -16.11 1.16 18.45
C LYS A 106 -15.53 0.80 19.82
N LEU A 107 -14.36 1.33 20.16
CA LEU A 107 -13.77 1.11 21.46
C LEU A 107 -14.63 1.70 22.58
N VAL A 108 -15.06 2.97 22.44
CA VAL A 108 -15.91 3.63 23.45
C VAL A 108 -17.25 2.92 23.64
N GLU A 109 -17.84 2.39 22.57
CA GLU A 109 -19.08 1.63 22.62
C GLU A 109 -18.92 0.24 23.30
N ALA A 110 -17.68 -0.26 23.42
CA ALA A 110 -17.35 -1.55 24.02
C ALA A 110 -16.87 -1.45 25.48
N LEU A 111 -16.55 -0.26 25.99
CA LEU A 111 -16.14 0.02 27.38
C LEU A 111 -17.36 0.20 28.29
#